data_f10f21655be49054213e2248659c2dcf
#
_entry.id   f10f21655be49054213e2248659c2dcf
#
_cell.length_a   1.000
_cell.length_b   1.000
_cell.length_c   1.000
_cell.angle_alpha   90.00
_cell.angle_beta   90.00
_cell.angle_gamma   90.00
#
_symmetry.space_group_name_H-M   'P 1'
#
loop_
_entity.id
_entity.type
_entity.pdbx_description
1 polymer ?
#
loop_
_entity_poly.entity_id
_entity_poly.type
_entity_poly.pdbx_seq_one_letter_code
_entity_poly.pdbx_strand_id
1 'polypeptide(L)'
;GREYFLPDNRIYFSHAEMIEKESALPDGERMDFISIVTPNVTHFEPAMMALDKGFDVVIEKPMTFTLEQAKQLRQKVLQTGRTLALTQTYSAYPAVKEARERFAKGEFGTVRKIYVEYPQGWLTTRIELNPGSNAAWRTDPKRSGKAGCMGDIGTHALHLAEYISGLRCTGM
;
A
#
# COMPACT_ATOMS: atom_id res chain seq x y z
N GLY A 1 -7.20 -20.01 6.64
CA GLY A 1 -8.44 -20.19 5.87
C GLY A 1 -9.55 -20.78 6.70
N ARG A 2 -9.37 -21.95 7.31
CA ARG A 2 -10.43 -22.63 8.11
C ARG A 2 -10.90 -21.78 9.31
N GLU A 3 -10.00 -21.10 9.96
CA GLU A 3 -10.32 -20.17 11.05
C GLU A 3 -11.26 -19.03 10.63
N TYR A 4 -11.25 -18.67 9.34
CA TYR A 4 -12.14 -17.66 8.75
C TYR A 4 -13.31 -18.26 7.98
N PHE A 5 -13.65 -19.54 8.27
CA PHE A 5 -14.78 -20.27 7.67
C PHE A 5 -14.74 -20.36 6.14
N LEU A 6 -13.56 -20.24 5.53
CA LEU A 6 -13.42 -20.47 4.11
C LEU A 6 -13.54 -21.96 3.79
N PRO A 7 -14.27 -22.35 2.73
CA PRO A 7 -14.34 -23.73 2.30
C PRO A 7 -12.96 -24.22 1.85
N ASP A 8 -12.66 -25.50 2.04
CA ASP A 8 -11.33 -26.06 1.80
C ASP A 8 -10.84 -25.87 0.34
N ASN A 9 -11.75 -25.85 -0.63
CA ASN A 9 -11.45 -25.61 -2.04
C ASN A 9 -11.12 -24.12 -2.36
N ARG A 10 -11.28 -23.21 -1.38
CA ARG A 10 -10.92 -21.78 -1.48
C ARG A 10 -9.74 -21.42 -0.56
N ILE A 11 -8.98 -22.42 -0.11
CA ILE A 11 -7.76 -22.24 0.69
C ILE A 11 -6.57 -22.60 -0.19
N TYR A 12 -5.69 -21.64 -0.44
CA TYR A 12 -4.57 -21.74 -1.35
C TYR A 12 -3.25 -21.65 -0.61
N PHE A 13 -2.20 -22.26 -1.15
CA PHE A 13 -0.85 -22.25 -0.56
C PHE A 13 0.09 -21.22 -1.18
N SER A 14 -0.33 -20.60 -2.30
CA SER A 14 0.40 -19.51 -2.92
C SER A 14 -0.56 -18.51 -3.57
N HIS A 15 -0.07 -17.25 -3.73
CA HIS A 15 -0.84 -16.24 -4.46
C HIS A 15 -1.05 -16.63 -5.93
N ALA A 16 -0.07 -17.28 -6.54
CA ALA A 16 -0.18 -17.73 -7.93
C ALA A 16 -1.31 -18.77 -8.10
N GLU A 17 -1.34 -19.80 -7.25
CA GLU A 17 -2.41 -20.79 -7.24
C GLU A 17 -3.78 -20.13 -7.01
N MET A 18 -3.86 -19.21 -6.04
CA MET A 18 -5.08 -18.48 -5.72
C MET A 18 -5.59 -17.71 -6.95
N ILE A 19 -4.74 -16.89 -7.54
CA ILE A 19 -5.11 -16.04 -8.67
C ILE A 19 -5.54 -16.86 -9.88
N GLU A 20 -4.81 -17.94 -10.20
CA GLU A 20 -5.16 -18.82 -11.31
C GLU A 20 -6.50 -19.51 -11.10
N LYS A 21 -6.72 -20.13 -9.95
CA LYS A 21 -7.97 -20.85 -9.67
C LYS A 21 -9.17 -19.93 -9.58
N GLU A 22 -9.01 -18.78 -8.92
CA GLU A 22 -10.08 -17.80 -8.80
C GLU A 22 -10.45 -17.16 -10.14
N SER A 23 -9.46 -16.88 -11.00
CA SER A 23 -9.72 -16.33 -12.33
C SER A 23 -10.47 -17.30 -13.27
N ALA A 24 -10.43 -18.60 -12.98
CA ALA A 24 -11.13 -19.64 -13.73
C ALA A 24 -12.60 -19.84 -13.28
N LEU A 25 -13.01 -19.24 -12.17
CA LEU A 25 -14.38 -19.33 -11.69
C LEU A 25 -15.30 -18.40 -12.50
N PRO A 26 -16.60 -18.74 -12.62
CA PRO A 26 -17.59 -17.87 -13.23
C PRO A 26 -17.73 -16.53 -12.52
N ASP A 27 -18.18 -15.51 -13.25
CA ASP A 27 -18.54 -14.22 -12.66
C ASP A 27 -19.63 -14.42 -11.58
N GLY A 28 -19.43 -13.75 -10.44
CA GLY A 28 -20.30 -13.89 -9.26
C GLY A 28 -19.86 -15.00 -8.28
N GLU A 29 -18.96 -15.90 -8.68
CA GLU A 29 -18.34 -16.90 -7.80
C GLU A 29 -16.89 -16.55 -7.46
N ARG A 30 -16.16 -15.93 -8.40
CA ARG A 30 -14.79 -15.49 -8.21
C ARG A 30 -14.69 -14.30 -7.26
N MET A 31 -13.50 -14.07 -6.73
CA MET A 31 -13.20 -12.84 -5.97
C MET A 31 -13.35 -11.58 -6.83
N ASP A 32 -13.83 -10.48 -6.24
CA ASP A 32 -13.93 -9.19 -6.91
C ASP A 32 -12.57 -8.47 -6.97
N PHE A 33 -11.80 -8.56 -5.90
CA PHE A 33 -10.48 -7.93 -5.79
C PHE A 33 -9.52 -8.74 -4.93
N ILE A 34 -8.24 -8.41 -5.03
CA ILE A 34 -7.17 -9.03 -4.24
C ILE A 34 -6.52 -7.97 -3.35
N SER A 35 -6.45 -8.28 -2.04
CA SER A 35 -5.75 -7.44 -1.06
C SER A 35 -4.35 -7.98 -0.79
N ILE A 36 -3.32 -7.14 -1.01
CA ILE A 36 -1.92 -7.48 -0.83
C ILE A 36 -1.38 -6.74 0.38
N VAL A 37 -1.12 -7.47 1.47
CA VAL A 37 -0.68 -6.96 2.77
C VAL A 37 0.62 -7.62 3.24
N THR A 38 1.43 -8.05 2.31
CA THR A 38 2.69 -8.77 2.52
C THR A 38 3.86 -7.80 2.77
N PRO A 39 5.08 -8.27 3.06
CA PRO A 39 6.27 -7.41 3.07
C PRO A 39 6.54 -6.77 1.70
N ASN A 40 7.11 -5.56 1.70
CA ASN A 40 7.28 -4.71 0.53
C ASN A 40 7.87 -5.41 -0.71
N VAL A 41 8.87 -6.28 -0.51
CA VAL A 41 9.54 -7.01 -1.58
C VAL A 41 8.61 -7.94 -2.38
N THR A 42 7.49 -8.33 -1.79
CA THR A 42 6.54 -9.29 -2.39
C THR A 42 5.25 -8.63 -2.90
N HIS A 43 5.21 -7.30 -3.03
CA HIS A 43 4.03 -6.59 -3.52
C HIS A 43 3.83 -6.70 -5.03
N PHE A 44 4.93 -6.59 -5.79
CA PHE A 44 4.89 -6.35 -7.23
C PHE A 44 4.31 -7.52 -8.02
N GLU A 45 4.85 -8.73 -7.82
CA GLU A 45 4.50 -9.90 -8.61
C GLU A 45 3.01 -10.28 -8.50
N PRO A 46 2.43 -10.44 -7.28
CA PRO A 46 1.01 -10.75 -7.17
C PRO A 46 0.10 -9.64 -7.69
N ALA A 47 0.51 -8.35 -7.56
CA ALA A 47 -0.27 -7.25 -8.12
C ALA A 47 -0.32 -7.29 -9.66
N MET A 48 0.82 -7.52 -10.30
CA MET A 48 0.91 -7.65 -11.76
C MET A 48 0.04 -8.83 -12.25
N MET A 49 0.16 -9.98 -11.59
CA MET A 49 -0.60 -11.18 -11.94
C MET A 49 -2.11 -10.98 -11.74
N ALA A 50 -2.52 -10.36 -10.62
CA ALA A 50 -3.92 -10.08 -10.34
C ALA A 50 -4.55 -9.17 -11.41
N LEU A 51 -3.88 -8.08 -11.77
CA LEU A 51 -4.34 -7.17 -12.83
C LEU A 51 -4.44 -7.86 -14.19
N ASP A 52 -3.46 -8.72 -14.54
CA ASP A 52 -3.50 -9.50 -15.80
C ASP A 52 -4.69 -10.46 -15.85
N LYS A 53 -5.08 -11.03 -14.71
CA LYS A 53 -6.23 -11.93 -14.59
C LYS A 53 -7.57 -11.20 -14.39
N GLY A 54 -7.56 -9.87 -14.48
CA GLY A 54 -8.78 -9.04 -14.46
C GLY A 54 -9.34 -8.81 -13.06
N PHE A 55 -8.51 -8.92 -12.01
CA PHE A 55 -8.89 -8.50 -10.64
C PHE A 55 -8.52 -7.05 -10.39
N ASP A 56 -9.33 -6.37 -9.60
CA ASP A 56 -8.93 -5.14 -8.95
C ASP A 56 -7.98 -5.46 -7.78
N VAL A 57 -7.14 -4.50 -7.40
CA VAL A 57 -6.09 -4.70 -6.40
C VAL A 57 -6.15 -3.64 -5.33
N VAL A 58 -6.13 -4.06 -4.07
CA VAL A 58 -5.83 -3.21 -2.92
C VAL A 58 -4.43 -3.59 -2.43
N ILE A 59 -3.52 -2.64 -2.35
CA ILE A 59 -2.11 -2.90 -2.02
C ILE A 59 -1.61 -2.01 -0.89
N GLU A 60 -0.85 -2.61 0.03
CA GLU A 60 -0.19 -1.88 1.10
C GLU A 60 0.93 -0.96 0.60
N LYS A 61 1.17 0.08 1.37
CA LYS A 61 2.30 0.99 1.15
C LYS A 61 3.63 0.37 1.68
N PRO A 62 4.76 0.73 1.10
CA PRO A 62 4.93 1.41 -0.17
C PRO A 62 4.46 0.51 -1.31
N MET A 63 3.91 1.10 -2.37
CA MET A 63 3.26 0.35 -3.47
C MET A 63 4.16 -0.74 -4.06
N THR A 64 5.44 -0.44 -4.24
CA THR A 64 6.44 -1.36 -4.81
C THR A 64 7.80 -1.18 -4.15
N PHE A 65 8.70 -2.10 -4.42
CA PHE A 65 10.07 -2.10 -3.90
C PHE A 65 11.00 -1.15 -4.65
N THR A 66 10.76 -0.92 -5.95
CA THR A 66 11.55 0.00 -6.79
C THR A 66 10.64 0.91 -7.61
N LEU A 67 11.21 2.04 -8.08
CA LEU A 67 10.51 2.97 -8.98
C LEU A 67 10.16 2.31 -10.32
N GLU A 68 11.02 1.45 -10.83
CA GLU A 68 10.81 0.72 -12.08
C GLU A 68 9.59 -0.18 -11.99
N GLN A 69 9.45 -0.91 -10.88
CA GLN A 69 8.26 -1.70 -10.59
C GLN A 69 7.00 -0.84 -10.52
N ALA A 70 7.08 0.35 -9.89
CA ALA A 70 5.96 1.27 -9.81
C ALA A 70 5.50 1.74 -11.20
N LYS A 71 6.45 2.05 -12.08
CA LYS A 71 6.17 2.44 -13.47
C LYS A 71 5.51 1.30 -14.25
N GLN A 72 6.00 0.07 -14.10
CA GLN A 72 5.42 -1.11 -14.73
C GLN A 72 4.00 -1.37 -14.22
N LEU A 73 3.81 -1.30 -12.91
CA LEU A 73 2.49 -1.51 -12.30
C LEU A 73 1.48 -0.44 -12.76
N ARG A 74 1.90 0.84 -12.81
CA ARG A 74 1.07 1.91 -13.37
C ARG A 74 0.70 1.63 -14.83
N GLN A 75 1.66 1.19 -15.66
CA GLN A 75 1.39 0.83 -17.06
C GLN A 75 0.40 -0.32 -17.16
N LYS A 76 0.53 -1.34 -16.30
CA LYS A 76 -0.38 -2.47 -16.23
C LYS A 76 -1.82 -2.03 -15.91
N VAL A 77 -1.99 -1.16 -14.92
CA VAL A 77 -3.31 -0.57 -14.57
C VAL A 77 -3.94 0.12 -15.79
N LEU A 78 -3.15 0.92 -16.51
CA LEU A 78 -3.65 1.61 -17.72
C LEU A 78 -4.02 0.63 -18.85
N GLN A 79 -3.29 -0.45 -19.03
CA GLN A 79 -3.54 -1.48 -20.04
C GLN A 79 -4.77 -2.32 -19.74
N THR A 80 -4.97 -2.69 -18.49
CA THR A 80 -6.06 -3.58 -18.07
C THR A 80 -7.36 -2.85 -17.76
N GLY A 81 -7.30 -1.54 -17.50
CA GLY A 81 -8.44 -0.75 -17.03
C GLY A 81 -8.92 -1.14 -15.63
N ARG A 82 -8.13 -1.95 -14.90
CA ARG A 82 -8.46 -2.35 -13.53
C ARG A 82 -8.08 -1.27 -12.51
N THR A 83 -8.69 -1.35 -11.34
CA THR A 83 -8.40 -0.43 -10.23
C THR A 83 -7.24 -0.96 -9.41
N LEU A 84 -6.30 -0.06 -9.06
CA LEU A 84 -5.31 -0.31 -8.02
C LEU A 84 -5.46 0.76 -6.95
N ALA A 85 -5.83 0.34 -5.75
CA ALA A 85 -5.98 1.20 -4.59
C ALA A 85 -4.80 1.01 -3.63
N LEU A 86 -4.02 2.07 -3.41
CA LEU A 86 -2.93 2.09 -2.43
C LEU A 86 -3.45 2.49 -1.06
N THR A 87 -3.14 1.72 -0.01
CA THR A 87 -3.62 1.95 1.36
C THR A 87 -2.93 3.14 2.03
N GLN A 88 -3.36 4.34 1.71
CA GLN A 88 -2.95 5.58 2.40
C GLN A 88 -3.96 5.89 3.53
N THR A 89 -3.97 5.04 4.55
CA THR A 89 -5.01 4.96 5.58
C THR A 89 -5.28 6.26 6.33
N TYR A 90 -4.26 7.08 6.56
CA TYR A 90 -4.42 8.32 7.34
C TYR A 90 -5.28 9.38 6.64
N SER A 91 -5.35 9.39 5.31
CA SER A 91 -6.25 10.29 4.58
C SER A 91 -7.74 9.98 4.80
N ALA A 92 -8.05 8.79 5.31
CA ALA A 92 -9.43 8.41 5.62
C ALA A 92 -9.96 9.00 6.94
N TYR A 93 -9.09 9.48 7.82
CA TYR A 93 -9.50 10.03 9.11
C TYR A 93 -10.35 11.29 8.95
N PRO A 94 -11.47 11.42 9.71
CA PRO A 94 -12.36 12.57 9.60
C PRO A 94 -11.64 13.91 9.76
N ALA A 95 -10.75 14.04 10.75
CA ALA A 95 -9.99 15.25 10.98
C ALA A 95 -9.06 15.63 9.80
N VAL A 96 -8.51 14.65 9.09
CA VAL A 96 -7.68 14.88 7.90
C VAL A 96 -8.53 15.34 6.72
N LYS A 97 -9.72 14.78 6.54
CA LYS A 97 -10.69 15.22 5.54
C LYS A 97 -11.16 16.65 5.82
N GLU A 98 -11.48 16.97 7.07
CA GLU A 98 -11.85 18.30 7.51
C GLU A 98 -10.73 19.32 7.24
N ALA A 99 -9.48 18.98 7.58
CA ALA A 99 -8.33 19.83 7.30
C ALA A 99 -8.20 20.13 5.79
N ARG A 100 -8.35 19.13 4.93
CA ARG A 100 -8.35 19.29 3.48
C ARG A 100 -9.45 20.24 3.00
N GLU A 101 -10.68 20.07 3.49
CA GLU A 101 -11.82 20.91 3.11
C GLU A 101 -11.58 22.37 3.51
N ARG A 102 -11.07 22.64 4.70
CA ARG A 102 -10.71 24.00 5.16
C ARG A 102 -9.60 24.61 4.32
N PHE A 103 -8.61 23.81 3.96
CA PHE A 103 -7.56 24.23 3.04
C PHE A 103 -8.14 24.65 1.68
N ALA A 104 -9.00 23.80 1.11
CA ALA A 104 -9.64 24.06 -0.19
C ALA A 104 -10.50 25.33 -0.17
N LYS A 105 -11.10 25.67 0.98
CA LYS A 105 -11.86 26.91 1.18
C LYS A 105 -10.99 28.15 1.42
N GLY A 106 -9.67 27.98 1.50
CA GLY A 106 -8.73 29.08 1.73
C GLY A 106 -8.68 29.61 3.17
N GLU A 107 -9.24 28.89 4.14
CA GLU A 107 -9.33 29.35 5.54
C GLU A 107 -7.95 29.57 6.19
N PHE A 108 -6.91 28.93 5.68
CA PHE A 108 -5.54 29.05 6.20
C PHE A 108 -4.65 30.01 5.40
N GLY A 109 -5.22 30.67 4.37
CA GLY A 109 -4.47 31.56 3.50
C GLY A 109 -3.45 30.85 2.61
N THR A 110 -2.40 31.56 2.18
CA THR A 110 -1.38 31.03 1.28
C THR A 110 -0.38 30.16 2.04
N VAL A 111 -0.21 28.93 1.61
CA VAL A 111 0.80 28.02 2.16
C VAL A 111 2.20 28.53 1.81
N ARG A 112 3.03 28.70 2.81
CA ARG A 112 4.44 29.09 2.67
C ARG A 112 5.39 27.95 2.96
N LYS A 113 5.03 27.09 3.91
CA LYS A 113 5.85 25.97 4.36
C LYS A 113 4.94 24.90 4.99
N ILE A 114 5.31 23.65 4.80
CA ILE A 114 4.67 22.50 5.43
C ILE A 114 5.74 21.73 6.20
N TYR A 115 5.48 21.48 7.47
CA TYR A 115 6.26 20.58 8.30
C TYR A 115 5.42 19.37 8.61
N VAL A 116 5.97 18.19 8.39
CA VAL A 116 5.33 16.92 8.75
C VAL A 116 6.28 16.15 9.64
N GLU A 117 5.79 15.76 10.79
CA GLU A 117 6.51 14.93 11.75
C GLU A 117 5.68 13.70 12.09
N TYR A 118 6.33 12.55 12.10
CA TYR A 118 5.70 11.30 12.49
C TYR A 118 6.66 10.46 13.35
N PRO A 119 6.91 10.86 14.61
CA PRO A 119 7.73 10.08 15.53
C PRO A 119 7.00 8.79 15.92
N GLN A 120 7.73 7.68 15.89
CA GLN A 120 7.21 6.37 16.30
C GLN A 120 8.07 5.77 17.41
N GLY A 121 7.42 5.27 18.47
CA GLY A 121 8.09 4.69 19.63
C GLY A 121 8.49 3.21 19.46
N TRP A 122 7.96 2.49 18.47
CA TRP A 122 8.14 1.04 18.36
C TRP A 122 9.58 0.59 18.02
N LEU A 123 10.40 1.48 17.46
CA LEU A 123 11.83 1.27 17.20
C LEU A 123 12.76 1.82 18.31
N THR A 124 12.24 2.18 19.48
CA THR A 124 13.06 2.55 20.64
C THR A 124 13.85 1.37 21.20
N THR A 125 13.44 0.16 20.88
CA THR A 125 14.16 -1.08 21.18
C THR A 125 14.63 -1.75 19.88
N ARG A 126 15.70 -2.55 19.98
CA ARG A 126 16.27 -3.27 18.82
C ARG A 126 15.43 -4.50 18.51
N ILE A 127 14.34 -4.30 17.76
CA ILE A 127 13.39 -5.37 17.41
C ILE A 127 14.01 -6.46 16.53
N GLU A 128 15.06 -6.15 15.77
CA GLU A 128 15.81 -7.10 14.96
C GLU A 128 16.48 -8.20 15.80
N LEU A 129 16.70 -7.94 17.08
CA LEU A 129 17.25 -8.92 18.03
C LEU A 129 16.16 -9.78 18.67
N ASN A 130 14.89 -9.51 18.42
CA ASN A 130 13.78 -10.29 18.96
C ASN A 130 13.28 -11.31 17.91
N PRO A 131 13.62 -12.60 18.05
CA PRO A 131 13.21 -13.63 17.08
C PRO A 131 11.70 -13.79 16.89
N GLY A 132 10.90 -13.37 17.90
CA GLY A 132 9.43 -13.41 17.84
C GLY A 132 8.80 -12.16 17.25
N SER A 133 9.57 -11.16 16.84
CA SER A 133 9.01 -9.92 16.29
C SER A 133 8.55 -10.09 14.84
N ASN A 134 7.25 -10.01 14.61
CA ASN A 134 6.66 -9.98 13.28
C ASN A 134 7.01 -8.70 12.49
N ALA A 135 7.64 -7.70 13.13
CA ALA A 135 8.01 -6.44 12.53
C ALA A 135 9.51 -6.33 12.19
N ALA A 136 10.35 -7.29 12.62
CA ALA A 136 11.80 -7.26 12.40
C ALA A 136 12.23 -7.15 10.93
N TRP A 137 11.40 -7.61 9.99
CA TRP A 137 11.66 -7.47 8.55
C TRP A 137 11.80 -6.01 8.08
N ARG A 138 11.24 -5.06 8.84
CA ARG A 138 11.33 -3.62 8.51
C ARG A 138 12.73 -3.04 8.68
N THR A 139 13.57 -3.68 9.48
CA THR A 139 14.98 -3.31 9.68
C THR A 139 15.91 -3.98 8.69
N ASP A 140 15.43 -4.94 7.88
CA ASP A 140 16.18 -5.62 6.84
C ASP A 140 15.96 -4.93 5.47
N PRO A 141 16.97 -4.23 4.90
CA PRO A 141 16.83 -3.56 3.61
C PRO A 141 16.51 -4.48 2.42
N LYS A 142 16.80 -5.78 2.54
CA LYS A 142 16.46 -6.77 1.50
C LYS A 142 14.96 -7.04 1.44
N ARG A 143 14.25 -6.80 2.53
CA ARG A 143 12.80 -7.05 2.66
C ARG A 143 11.98 -5.76 2.66
N SER A 144 12.47 -4.71 3.31
CA SER A 144 11.79 -3.42 3.44
C SER A 144 12.14 -2.42 2.34
N GLY A 145 13.27 -2.61 1.66
CA GLY A 145 13.81 -1.67 0.68
C GLY A 145 14.86 -0.74 1.29
N LYS A 146 15.58 -0.03 0.43
CA LYS A 146 16.66 0.88 0.83
C LYS A 146 16.17 2.15 1.52
N ALA A 147 14.89 2.48 1.36
CA ALA A 147 14.32 3.73 1.85
C ALA A 147 14.14 3.77 3.38
N GLY A 148 14.21 2.62 4.06
CA GLY A 148 14.10 2.54 5.51
C GLY A 148 12.83 3.25 6.05
N CYS A 149 13.00 4.16 7.00
CA CYS A 149 11.88 4.92 7.57
C CYS A 149 11.14 5.81 6.55
N MET A 150 11.81 6.26 5.49
CA MET A 150 11.14 7.01 4.41
C MET A 150 10.15 6.14 3.65
N GLY A 151 10.45 4.86 3.41
CA GLY A 151 9.52 3.90 2.81
C GLY A 151 8.38 3.50 3.75
N ASP A 152 8.65 3.41 5.05
CA ASP A 152 7.64 3.02 6.04
C ASP A 152 6.71 4.18 6.43
N ILE A 153 7.28 5.34 6.80
CA ILE A 153 6.55 6.48 7.35
C ILE A 153 6.60 7.73 6.47
N GLY A 154 7.70 7.97 5.78
CA GLY A 154 7.84 9.13 4.90
C GLY A 154 6.81 9.15 3.77
N THR A 155 6.39 7.99 3.28
CA THR A 155 5.29 7.87 2.31
C THR A 155 3.98 8.45 2.85
N HIS A 156 3.65 8.19 4.10
CA HIS A 156 2.47 8.75 4.76
C HIS A 156 2.61 10.26 4.98
N ALA A 157 3.78 10.70 5.43
CA ALA A 157 4.06 12.12 5.67
C ALA A 157 3.90 12.94 4.39
N LEU A 158 4.53 12.51 3.30
CA LEU A 158 4.42 13.16 1.99
C LEU A 158 2.99 13.14 1.48
N HIS A 159 2.33 11.98 1.54
CA HIS A 159 0.95 11.84 1.10
C HIS A 159 0.00 12.78 1.87
N LEU A 160 0.12 12.88 3.19
CA LEU A 160 -0.71 13.78 3.98
C LEU A 160 -0.44 15.26 3.66
N ALA A 161 0.82 15.65 3.46
CA ALA A 161 1.17 17.00 3.04
C ALA A 161 0.49 17.38 1.73
N GLU A 162 0.58 16.51 0.71
CA GLU A 162 -0.06 16.72 -0.58
C GLU A 162 -1.59 16.64 -0.49
N TYR A 163 -2.11 15.65 0.23
CA TYR A 163 -3.55 15.41 0.34
C TYR A 163 -4.29 16.58 1.01
N ILE A 164 -3.75 17.09 2.11
CA ILE A 164 -4.37 18.20 2.86
C ILE A 164 -4.22 19.52 2.10
N SER A 165 -3.02 19.82 1.61
CA SER A 165 -2.73 21.14 0.99
C SER A 165 -3.18 21.26 -0.47
N GLY A 166 -3.40 20.14 -1.17
CA GLY A 166 -3.62 20.12 -2.61
C GLY A 166 -2.36 20.40 -3.44
N LEU A 167 -1.23 20.71 -2.81
CA LEU A 167 0.05 20.92 -3.50
C LEU A 167 0.67 19.59 -3.94
N ARG A 168 1.62 19.66 -4.86
CA ARG A 168 2.37 18.49 -5.36
C ARG A 168 3.86 18.71 -5.16
N CYS A 169 4.54 17.67 -4.70
CA CYS A 169 5.99 17.64 -4.68
C CYS A 169 6.51 17.57 -6.13
N THR A 170 7.33 18.53 -6.52
CA THR A 170 7.88 18.63 -7.89
C THR A 170 9.36 18.28 -7.97
N GLY A 171 10.01 18.08 -6.84
CA GLY A 171 11.41 17.66 -6.77
C GLY A 171 11.85 17.36 -5.34
N MET A 172 12.83 16.49 -5.21
CA MET A 172 13.50 16.12 -3.95
C MET A 172 15.02 16.11 -4.19
#